data_6c74601c921391294b654c4873be6465
#
_entry.id   6c74601c921391294b654c4873be6465
#
_cell.length_a   1.000
_cell.length_b   1.000
_cell.length_c   1.000
_cell.angle_alpha   90.00
_cell.angle_beta   90.00
_cell.angle_gamma   90.00
#
_symmetry.space_group_name_H-M   'P 1'
#
loop_
_entity.id
_entity.type
_entity.pdbx_description
1 polymer ?
#
loop_
_entity_poly.entity_id
_entity_poly.type
_entity_poly.pdbx_seq_one_letter_code
_entity_poly.pdbx_strand_id
1 'polypeptide(L)'
;MLSFTAWSIRDRPQRVFYLMASTPLILVVAWLFGDSLGYDSTDILGASLNRGQIGIVVLIPALLALPATISLAKENFGKREIPFFAHLIHLGLVLLVIGHVMSTTIIDRGTFSHTVTLIKDERVEWEGYEFEFTEVVTQTDGLEVGDGYLGAVINVYEDGELIETVEPGVLRFDTRSRSEVDRVSMWHGDLVLIMDGTQARSLMEGSDLVRIMVYDLPGIHLVWGGWALMLLSSLAIWMPRSDPTD
;
A
#
# COMPACT_ATOMS: atom_id res chain seq x y z
N MET A 1 -15.25 -12.75 -6.24
CA MET A 1 -15.64 -12.63 -4.83
C MET A 1 -17.11 -12.98 -4.61
N LEU A 2 -18.06 -12.30 -5.26
CA LEU A 2 -19.50 -12.64 -5.21
C LEU A 2 -19.81 -14.09 -5.56
N SER A 3 -19.10 -14.72 -6.52
CA SER A 3 -19.29 -16.12 -6.91
C SER A 3 -18.86 -17.11 -5.83
N PHE A 4 -17.85 -16.80 -5.02
CA PHE A 4 -17.38 -17.67 -3.94
C PHE A 4 -18.31 -17.61 -2.72
N THR A 5 -18.72 -16.42 -2.32
CA THR A 5 -19.76 -16.23 -1.31
C THR A 5 -21.09 -16.83 -1.78
N ALA A 6 -21.47 -16.68 -3.04
CA ALA A 6 -22.67 -17.30 -3.62
C ALA A 6 -22.58 -18.83 -3.61
N TRP A 7 -21.40 -19.43 -3.84
CA TRP A 7 -21.24 -20.89 -3.80
C TRP A 7 -21.34 -21.44 -2.38
N SER A 8 -20.74 -20.78 -1.38
CA SER A 8 -20.90 -21.15 0.04
C SER A 8 -22.31 -20.87 0.60
N ILE A 9 -23.13 -20.11 -0.12
CA ILE A 9 -24.48 -19.66 0.24
C ILE A 9 -25.54 -20.46 -0.51
N ARG A 10 -25.16 -21.32 -1.48
CA ARG A 10 -26.07 -22.05 -2.38
C ARG A 10 -27.22 -22.74 -1.65
N ASP A 11 -26.98 -23.22 -0.43
CA ASP A 11 -27.98 -23.92 0.39
C ASP A 11 -28.75 -23.00 1.35
N ARG A 12 -28.54 -21.68 1.29
CA ARG A 12 -29.16 -20.71 2.20
C ARG A 12 -29.63 -19.46 1.47
N PRO A 13 -30.78 -19.51 0.80
CA PRO A 13 -31.29 -18.41 -0.05
C PRO A 13 -31.44 -17.08 0.73
N GLN A 14 -31.68 -17.13 2.04
CA GLN A 14 -31.73 -15.94 2.90
C GLN A 14 -30.42 -15.12 2.88
N ARG A 15 -29.27 -15.78 2.79
CA ARG A 15 -27.97 -15.08 2.74
C ARG A 15 -27.76 -14.35 1.40
N VAL A 16 -28.26 -14.93 0.30
CA VAL A 16 -28.26 -14.27 -1.02
C VAL A 16 -29.10 -12.99 -0.94
N PHE A 17 -30.28 -13.06 -0.32
CA PHE A 17 -31.12 -11.89 -0.11
C PHE A 17 -30.40 -10.79 0.71
N TYR A 18 -29.74 -11.15 1.81
CA TYR A 18 -28.97 -10.18 2.61
C TYR A 18 -27.82 -9.54 1.84
N LEU A 19 -27.11 -10.32 1.01
CA LEU A 19 -26.05 -9.79 0.15
C LEU A 19 -26.60 -8.83 -0.90
N MET A 20 -27.72 -9.17 -1.54
CA MET A 20 -28.38 -8.30 -2.51
C MET A 20 -28.94 -7.03 -1.86
N ALA A 21 -29.51 -7.15 -0.66
CA ALA A 21 -30.04 -6.02 0.11
C ALA A 21 -28.92 -5.12 0.66
N SER A 22 -27.72 -5.66 0.94
CA SER A 22 -26.58 -4.85 1.39
C SER A 22 -25.96 -4.00 0.29
N THR A 23 -26.11 -4.38 -0.98
CA THR A 23 -25.53 -3.63 -2.12
C THR A 23 -26.04 -2.17 -2.17
N PRO A 24 -27.36 -1.88 -2.17
CA PRO A 24 -27.83 -0.50 -2.15
C PRO A 24 -27.40 0.25 -0.90
N LEU A 25 -27.31 -0.41 0.25
CA LEU A 25 -26.83 0.22 1.47
C LEU A 25 -25.36 0.65 1.34
N ILE A 26 -24.50 -0.21 0.76
CA ILE A 26 -23.09 0.10 0.50
C ILE A 26 -22.98 1.31 -0.44
N LEU A 27 -23.80 1.36 -1.50
CA LEU A 27 -23.82 2.49 -2.42
C LEU A 27 -24.26 3.80 -1.74
N VAL A 28 -25.25 3.73 -0.86
CA VAL A 28 -25.66 4.90 -0.05
C VAL A 28 -24.55 5.35 0.89
N VAL A 29 -23.89 4.43 1.59
CA VAL A 29 -22.74 4.73 2.46
C VAL A 29 -21.59 5.35 1.64
N ALA A 30 -21.28 4.78 0.47
CA ALA A 30 -20.25 5.32 -0.41
C ALA A 30 -20.59 6.74 -0.90
N TRP A 31 -21.85 6.98 -1.22
CA TRP A 31 -22.30 8.33 -1.62
C TRP A 31 -22.25 9.34 -0.49
N LEU A 32 -22.60 8.95 0.74
CA LEU A 32 -22.62 9.86 1.90
C LEU A 32 -21.21 10.15 2.46
N PHE A 33 -20.32 9.18 2.44
CA PHE A 33 -19.02 9.25 3.13
C PHE A 33 -17.82 9.19 2.18
N GLY A 34 -18.03 8.98 0.88
CA GLY A 34 -16.94 8.85 -0.08
C GLY A 34 -16.04 10.08 -0.13
N ASP A 35 -16.63 11.28 -0.08
CA ASP A 35 -15.89 12.54 -0.16
C ASP A 35 -14.94 12.76 1.03
N SER A 36 -15.22 12.14 2.18
CA SER A 36 -14.35 12.24 3.36
C SER A 36 -13.11 11.34 3.31
N LEU A 37 -13.07 10.37 2.37
CA LEU A 37 -11.99 9.41 2.23
C LEU A 37 -11.12 9.62 0.97
N GLY A 38 -11.51 10.54 0.08
CA GLY A 38 -10.72 10.85 -1.11
C GLY A 38 -11.49 11.76 -2.07
N TYR A 39 -10.82 12.79 -2.54
CA TYR A 39 -11.44 13.87 -3.32
C TYR A 39 -11.30 13.69 -4.84
N ASP A 40 -10.23 13.03 -5.29
CA ASP A 40 -9.97 12.85 -6.72
C ASP A 40 -11.05 12.03 -7.39
N SER A 41 -11.58 12.54 -8.51
CA SER A 41 -12.56 11.83 -9.30
C SER A 41 -11.93 11.04 -10.46
N THR A 42 -12.49 9.89 -10.74
CA THR A 42 -12.13 9.05 -11.89
C THR A 42 -13.39 8.68 -12.65
N ASP A 43 -13.36 8.80 -13.97
CA ASP A 43 -14.49 8.40 -14.82
C ASP A 43 -14.48 6.89 -15.06
N ILE A 44 -15.50 6.22 -14.56
CA ILE A 44 -15.70 4.78 -14.77
C ILE A 44 -17.05 4.58 -15.48
N LEU A 45 -17.01 4.01 -16.68
CA LEU A 45 -18.20 3.70 -17.48
C LEU A 45 -19.14 4.91 -17.68
N GLY A 46 -18.58 6.13 -17.75
CA GLY A 46 -19.33 7.38 -17.93
C GLY A 46 -19.93 7.97 -16.65
N ALA A 47 -19.63 7.40 -15.48
CA ALA A 47 -19.94 7.97 -14.18
C ALA A 47 -18.67 8.52 -13.54
N SER A 48 -18.72 9.77 -13.09
CA SER A 48 -17.66 10.36 -12.30
C SER A 48 -17.81 9.89 -10.84
N LEU A 49 -16.87 9.05 -10.38
CA LEU A 49 -16.81 8.55 -9.01
C LEU A 49 -15.53 9.06 -8.37
N ASN A 50 -15.62 9.50 -7.11
CA ASN A 50 -14.41 9.83 -6.38
C ASN A 50 -13.74 8.57 -5.81
N ARG A 51 -12.45 8.68 -5.47
CA ARG A 51 -11.64 7.56 -4.96
C ARG A 51 -12.19 6.99 -3.66
N GLY A 52 -12.69 7.85 -2.76
CA GLY A 52 -13.31 7.40 -1.53
C GLY A 52 -14.58 6.57 -1.75
N GLN A 53 -15.42 6.95 -2.73
CA GLN A 53 -16.60 6.17 -3.13
C GLN A 53 -16.20 4.78 -3.65
N ILE A 54 -15.20 4.74 -4.52
CA ILE A 54 -14.64 3.47 -5.03
C ILE A 54 -14.08 2.64 -3.89
N GLY A 55 -13.30 3.27 -2.99
CA GLY A 55 -12.72 2.64 -1.82
C GLY A 55 -13.79 1.97 -0.94
N ILE A 56 -14.85 2.66 -0.60
CA ILE A 56 -15.95 2.13 0.22
C ILE A 56 -16.65 0.94 -0.47
N VAL A 57 -16.96 1.08 -1.77
CA VAL A 57 -17.63 0.02 -2.54
C VAL A 57 -16.80 -1.26 -2.62
N VAL A 58 -15.47 -1.16 -2.60
CA VAL A 58 -14.58 -2.32 -2.63
C VAL A 58 -14.25 -2.81 -1.22
N LEU A 59 -13.98 -1.91 -0.27
CA LEU A 59 -13.52 -2.25 1.08
C LEU A 59 -14.61 -2.95 1.91
N ILE A 60 -15.84 -2.45 1.89
CA ILE A 60 -16.92 -3.05 2.70
C ILE A 60 -17.17 -4.52 2.32
N PRO A 61 -17.36 -4.91 1.04
CA PRO A 61 -17.50 -6.31 0.66
C PRO A 61 -16.25 -7.15 0.99
N ALA A 62 -15.05 -6.59 0.90
CA ALA A 62 -13.82 -7.28 1.26
C ALA A 62 -13.76 -7.57 2.78
N LEU A 63 -14.08 -6.59 3.61
CA LEU A 63 -14.16 -6.75 5.06
C LEU A 63 -15.24 -7.75 5.48
N LEU A 64 -16.40 -7.72 4.82
CA LEU A 64 -17.47 -8.69 5.08
C LEU A 64 -17.11 -10.12 4.64
N ALA A 65 -16.25 -10.28 3.62
CA ALA A 65 -15.78 -11.60 3.19
C ALA A 65 -14.68 -12.17 4.10
N LEU A 66 -13.98 -11.35 4.86
CA LEU A 66 -12.84 -11.75 5.68
C LEU A 66 -13.21 -12.82 6.74
N PRO A 67 -14.24 -12.64 7.59
CA PRO A 67 -14.63 -13.65 8.58
C PRO A 67 -15.03 -15.00 7.94
N ALA A 68 -15.70 -14.96 6.78
CA ALA A 68 -16.11 -16.16 6.07
C ALA A 68 -14.91 -16.94 5.51
N THR A 69 -13.94 -16.23 4.91
CA THR A 69 -12.73 -16.87 4.37
C THR A 69 -11.84 -17.45 5.49
N ILE A 70 -11.71 -16.76 6.62
CA ILE A 70 -10.97 -17.24 7.80
C ILE A 70 -11.65 -18.51 8.36
N SER A 71 -12.97 -18.49 8.52
CA SER A 71 -13.71 -19.66 9.04
C SER A 71 -13.52 -20.88 8.15
N LEU A 72 -13.65 -20.73 6.83
CA LEU A 72 -13.46 -21.80 5.86
C LEU A 72 -12.03 -22.34 5.85
N ALA A 73 -11.04 -21.48 5.94
CA ALA A 73 -9.64 -21.88 6.05
C ALA A 73 -9.41 -22.66 7.36
N LYS A 74 -9.96 -22.18 8.49
CA LYS A 74 -9.87 -22.85 9.80
C LYS A 74 -10.54 -24.23 9.81
N GLU A 75 -11.74 -24.38 9.25
CA GLU A 75 -12.48 -25.64 9.17
C GLU A 75 -11.74 -26.71 8.33
N ASN A 76 -10.94 -26.30 7.37
CA ASN A 76 -10.14 -27.17 6.52
C ASN A 76 -8.67 -27.28 6.97
N PHE A 77 -8.32 -26.64 8.09
CA PHE A 77 -6.97 -26.69 8.64
C PHE A 77 -6.57 -28.12 9.01
N GLY A 78 -5.38 -28.55 8.60
CA GLY A 78 -4.85 -29.89 8.89
C GLY A 78 -5.27 -30.98 7.90
N LYS A 79 -6.26 -30.74 7.04
CA LYS A 79 -6.68 -31.76 6.06
C LYS A 79 -5.71 -31.91 4.86
N ARG A 80 -4.72 -31.01 4.72
CA ARG A 80 -3.73 -30.97 3.61
C ARG A 80 -4.32 -31.20 2.21
N GLU A 81 -5.58 -30.85 2.02
CA GLU A 81 -6.32 -31.02 0.79
C GLU A 81 -6.34 -29.73 -0.03
N ILE A 82 -6.60 -29.86 -1.32
CA ILE A 82 -6.75 -28.71 -2.23
C ILE A 82 -7.71 -27.63 -1.69
N PRO A 83 -8.87 -27.98 -1.06
CA PRO A 83 -9.79 -26.99 -0.50
C PRO A 83 -9.14 -26.06 0.53
N PHE A 84 -8.25 -26.56 1.40
CA PHE A 84 -7.56 -25.72 2.38
C PHE A 84 -6.70 -24.62 1.71
N PHE A 85 -5.85 -25.02 0.77
CA PHE A 85 -5.00 -24.06 0.05
C PHE A 85 -5.81 -23.09 -0.82
N ALA A 86 -6.91 -23.57 -1.43
CA ALA A 86 -7.82 -22.69 -2.16
C ALA A 86 -8.45 -21.61 -1.25
N HIS A 87 -8.81 -21.96 -0.01
CA HIS A 87 -9.31 -20.97 0.97
C HIS A 87 -8.21 -19.97 1.38
N LEU A 88 -6.96 -20.42 1.52
CA LEU A 88 -5.82 -19.53 1.79
C LEU A 88 -5.56 -18.56 0.63
N ILE A 89 -5.69 -19.01 -0.63
CA ILE A 89 -5.60 -18.14 -1.81
C ILE A 89 -6.70 -17.06 -1.75
N HIS A 90 -7.94 -17.44 -1.43
CA HIS A 90 -9.03 -16.47 -1.30
C HIS A 90 -8.81 -15.50 -0.14
N LEU A 91 -8.30 -15.99 1.00
CA LEU A 91 -7.92 -15.12 2.11
C LEU A 91 -6.83 -14.13 1.70
N GLY A 92 -5.78 -14.62 1.02
CA GLY A 92 -4.72 -13.77 0.48
C GLY A 92 -5.26 -12.70 -0.47
N LEU A 93 -6.19 -13.05 -1.36
CA LEU A 93 -6.84 -12.10 -2.25
C LEU A 93 -7.63 -11.03 -1.48
N VAL A 94 -8.36 -11.41 -0.44
CA VAL A 94 -9.11 -10.46 0.40
C VAL A 94 -8.16 -9.50 1.09
N LEU A 95 -7.09 -9.99 1.70
CA LEU A 95 -6.08 -9.16 2.36
C LEU A 95 -5.40 -8.20 1.37
N LEU A 96 -5.03 -8.70 0.18
CA LEU A 96 -4.43 -7.90 -0.87
C LEU A 96 -5.37 -6.76 -1.31
N VAL A 97 -6.66 -7.05 -1.51
CA VAL A 97 -7.66 -6.04 -1.90
C VAL A 97 -7.83 -5.00 -0.80
N ILE A 98 -7.94 -5.40 0.47
CA ILE A 98 -8.05 -4.47 1.61
C ILE A 98 -6.81 -3.57 1.66
N GLY A 99 -5.62 -4.16 1.66
CA GLY A 99 -4.36 -3.43 1.71
C GLY A 99 -4.20 -2.48 0.52
N HIS A 100 -4.55 -2.93 -0.70
CA HIS A 100 -4.48 -2.11 -1.89
C HIS A 100 -5.43 -0.89 -1.81
N VAL A 101 -6.66 -1.07 -1.36
CA VAL A 101 -7.59 0.05 -1.18
C VAL A 101 -7.04 1.04 -0.16
N MET A 102 -6.53 0.56 0.96
CA MET A 102 -5.95 1.41 2.01
C MET A 102 -4.71 2.18 1.53
N SER A 103 -3.78 1.51 0.83
CA SER A 103 -2.49 2.09 0.45
C SER A 103 -2.51 2.86 -0.89
N THR A 104 -3.56 2.74 -1.71
CA THR A 104 -3.55 3.35 -3.05
C THR A 104 -4.83 4.12 -3.39
N THR A 105 -6.01 3.60 -3.01
CA THR A 105 -7.28 4.16 -3.46
C THR A 105 -7.73 5.32 -2.58
N ILE A 106 -7.54 5.20 -1.26
CA ILE A 106 -7.96 6.21 -0.28
C ILE A 106 -6.93 7.34 -0.17
N ILE A 107 -5.65 7.06 -0.48
CA ILE A 107 -4.59 8.07 -0.42
C ILE A 107 -4.75 9.06 -1.57
N ASP A 108 -4.78 10.34 -1.23
CA ASP A 108 -4.71 11.43 -2.20
C ASP A 108 -3.28 11.54 -2.76
N ARG A 109 -3.10 11.25 -4.03
CA ARG A 109 -1.79 11.32 -4.72
C ARG A 109 -1.68 12.52 -5.65
N GLY A 110 -2.71 13.33 -5.75
CA GLY A 110 -2.82 14.39 -6.77
C GLY A 110 -2.53 15.79 -6.25
N THR A 111 -2.41 15.99 -4.96
CA THR A 111 -2.27 17.32 -4.35
C THR A 111 -0.83 17.61 -3.91
N PHE A 112 -0.50 18.91 -3.86
CA PHE A 112 0.75 19.39 -3.26
C PHE A 112 0.85 19.11 -1.75
N SER A 113 -0.19 18.57 -1.13
CA SER A 113 -0.22 18.17 0.28
C SER A 113 0.86 17.15 0.67
N HIS A 114 1.32 16.35 -0.31
CA HIS A 114 2.42 15.39 -0.11
C HIS A 114 3.81 15.99 -0.26
N THR A 115 3.92 17.28 -0.59
CA THR A 115 5.21 17.94 -0.80
C THR A 115 5.60 18.71 0.45
N VAL A 116 6.71 18.31 1.06
CA VAL A 116 7.28 18.96 2.24
C VAL A 116 8.61 19.60 1.86
N THR A 117 8.79 20.87 2.25
CA THR A 117 10.07 21.56 2.08
C THR A 117 10.75 21.59 3.44
N LEU A 118 11.94 21.01 3.50
CA LEU A 118 12.76 20.94 4.71
C LEU A 118 13.88 21.97 4.63
N ILE A 119 14.16 22.60 5.76
CA ILE A 119 15.32 23.48 5.96
C ILE A 119 16.33 22.66 6.76
N LYS A 120 17.60 22.78 6.42
CA LYS A 120 18.67 22.05 7.10
C LYS A 120 18.67 22.32 8.60
N ASP A 121 18.76 21.25 9.38
CA ASP A 121 18.80 21.26 10.85
C ASP A 121 17.53 21.83 11.51
N GLU A 122 16.42 21.97 10.75
CA GLU A 122 15.12 22.36 11.28
C GLU A 122 14.12 21.20 11.16
N ARG A 123 13.28 21.02 12.19
CA ARG A 123 12.19 20.04 12.18
C ARG A 123 10.95 20.63 11.54
N VAL A 124 10.37 19.92 10.61
CA VAL A 124 9.11 20.28 9.93
C VAL A 124 8.08 19.19 10.18
N GLU A 125 6.94 19.57 10.69
CA GLU A 125 5.80 18.67 10.95
C GLU A 125 4.96 18.44 9.69
N TRP A 126 4.57 17.18 9.46
CA TRP A 126 3.64 16.79 8.41
C TRP A 126 2.85 15.54 8.85
N GLU A 127 1.51 15.65 8.97
CA GLU A 127 0.56 14.56 9.29
C GLU A 127 0.95 13.70 10.51
N GLY A 128 1.52 14.33 11.55
CA GLY A 128 1.90 13.66 12.79
C GLY A 128 3.34 13.13 12.83
N TYR A 129 4.06 13.27 11.72
CA TYR A 129 5.50 13.01 11.64
C TYR A 129 6.27 14.32 11.63
N GLU A 130 7.51 14.28 12.15
CA GLU A 130 8.47 15.38 12.04
C GLU A 130 9.65 14.92 11.20
N PHE A 131 10.12 15.78 10.29
CA PHE A 131 11.27 15.52 9.42
C PHE A 131 12.36 16.55 9.66
N GLU A 132 13.59 16.09 9.77
CA GLU A 132 14.77 16.94 9.92
C GLU A 132 15.80 16.57 8.85
N PHE A 133 16.05 17.48 7.93
CA PHE A 133 17.12 17.34 6.94
C PHE A 133 18.45 17.69 7.54
N THR A 134 19.42 16.76 7.55
CA THR A 134 20.71 16.93 8.23
C THR A 134 21.88 17.17 7.29
N GLU A 135 21.99 16.39 6.22
CA GLU A 135 23.12 16.50 5.30
C GLU A 135 22.78 16.04 3.88
N VAL A 136 23.63 16.43 2.93
CA VAL A 136 23.63 15.97 1.55
C VAL A 136 24.74 14.95 1.37
N VAL A 137 24.41 13.77 0.85
CA VAL A 137 25.36 12.73 0.48
C VAL A 137 25.55 12.71 -1.01
N THR A 138 26.80 12.67 -1.45
CA THR A 138 27.17 12.51 -2.86
C THR A 138 28.09 11.32 -3.01
N GLN A 139 27.81 10.46 -3.98
CA GLN A 139 28.65 9.32 -4.29
C GLN A 139 28.91 9.23 -5.80
N THR A 140 30.20 9.09 -6.14
CA THR A 140 30.66 8.80 -7.51
C THR A 140 31.51 7.53 -7.55
N ASP A 141 32.06 7.14 -6.41
CA ASP A 141 32.92 5.96 -6.29
C ASP A 141 32.10 4.68 -6.42
N GLY A 142 32.58 3.76 -7.26
CA GLY A 142 31.90 2.47 -7.52
C GLY A 142 30.79 2.54 -8.57
N LEU A 143 30.53 3.72 -9.14
CA LEU A 143 29.61 3.92 -10.25
C LEU A 143 30.40 3.99 -11.59
N GLU A 144 29.68 3.82 -12.70
CA GLU A 144 30.30 3.99 -14.03
C GLU A 144 30.68 5.46 -14.28
N VAL A 145 31.60 5.68 -15.20
CA VAL A 145 32.08 7.05 -15.52
C VAL A 145 30.94 7.91 -16.07
N GLY A 146 30.62 8.99 -15.38
CA GLY A 146 29.49 9.87 -15.69
C GLY A 146 28.26 9.66 -14.85
N ASP A 147 28.21 8.57 -14.08
CA ASP A 147 27.16 8.30 -13.11
C ASP A 147 27.46 9.00 -11.78
N GLY A 148 26.41 9.30 -11.05
CA GLY A 148 26.51 9.94 -9.74
C GLY A 148 25.24 9.78 -8.94
N TYR A 149 25.39 9.66 -7.63
CA TYR A 149 24.28 9.66 -6.68
C TYR A 149 24.31 10.91 -5.83
N LEU A 150 23.12 11.44 -5.56
CA LEU A 150 22.87 12.54 -4.64
C LEU A 150 21.71 12.17 -3.73
N GLY A 151 21.95 12.09 -2.44
CA GLY A 151 20.94 11.80 -1.40
C GLY A 151 20.81 12.93 -0.40
N ALA A 152 19.66 12.99 0.26
CA ALA A 152 19.40 13.84 1.41
C ALA A 152 19.16 12.95 2.63
N VAL A 153 19.98 13.12 3.67
CA VAL A 153 19.79 12.39 4.94
C VAL A 153 18.72 13.09 5.75
N ILE A 154 17.69 12.35 6.09
CA ILE A 154 16.51 12.85 6.80
C ILE A 154 16.22 11.97 7.99
N ASN A 155 16.21 12.59 9.16
CA ASN A 155 15.72 11.96 10.38
C ASN A 155 14.19 12.07 10.41
N VAL A 156 13.52 10.95 10.69
CA VAL A 156 12.07 10.86 10.81
C VAL A 156 11.71 10.61 12.27
N TYR A 157 10.81 11.44 12.80
CA TYR A 157 10.35 11.34 14.18
C TYR A 157 8.83 11.16 14.22
N GLU A 158 8.34 10.45 15.24
CA GLU A 158 6.93 10.35 15.62
C GLU A 158 6.84 10.62 17.12
N ASP A 159 5.91 11.47 17.54
CA ASP A 159 5.76 11.90 18.93
C ASP A 159 7.07 12.44 19.56
N GLY A 160 7.94 13.04 18.75
CA GLY A 160 9.25 13.58 19.18
C GLY A 160 10.36 12.53 19.32
N GLU A 161 10.08 11.24 19.15
CA GLU A 161 11.08 10.16 19.17
C GLU A 161 11.59 9.85 17.76
N LEU A 162 12.90 9.68 17.60
CA LEU A 162 13.51 9.28 16.34
C LEU A 162 13.10 7.83 16.00
N ILE A 163 12.39 7.66 14.87
CA ILE A 163 11.99 6.34 14.37
C ILE A 163 13.12 5.75 13.53
N GLU A 164 13.57 6.51 12.52
CA GLU A 164 14.55 6.04 11.55
C GLU A 164 15.25 7.23 10.87
N THR A 165 16.43 6.98 10.32
CA THR A 165 17.13 7.90 9.43
C THR A 165 17.10 7.30 8.03
N VAL A 166 16.60 8.06 7.06
CA VAL A 166 16.42 7.66 5.67
C VAL A 166 17.22 8.54 4.73
N GLU A 167 17.53 8.03 3.54
CA GLU A 167 18.35 8.73 2.54
C GLU A 167 17.69 8.66 1.15
N PRO A 168 16.55 9.33 0.91
CA PRO A 168 16.00 9.45 -0.41
C PRO A 168 16.93 10.28 -1.31
N GLY A 169 17.08 9.84 -2.56
CA GLY A 169 18.04 10.48 -3.45
C GLY A 169 17.69 10.41 -4.92
N VAL A 170 18.65 10.81 -5.74
CA VAL A 170 18.61 10.72 -7.20
C VAL A 170 19.89 10.08 -7.72
N LEU A 171 19.72 8.97 -8.41
CA LEU A 171 20.79 8.35 -9.17
C LEU A 171 20.76 8.89 -10.61
N ARG A 172 21.88 9.44 -11.06
CA ARG A 172 22.09 9.88 -12.43
C ARG A 172 23.01 8.91 -13.15
N PHE A 173 22.57 8.46 -14.32
CA PHE A 173 23.39 7.66 -15.22
C PHE A 173 23.23 8.15 -16.66
N ASP A 174 24.34 8.43 -17.33
CA ASP A 174 24.38 9.06 -18.65
C ASP A 174 23.54 10.35 -18.72
N THR A 175 22.46 10.30 -19.51
CA THR A 175 21.52 11.41 -19.71
C THR A 175 20.22 11.26 -18.94
N ARG A 176 20.09 10.20 -18.12
CA ARG A 176 18.88 9.88 -17.36
C ARG A 176 19.11 10.06 -15.88
N SER A 177 18.02 10.30 -15.17
CA SER A 177 18.00 10.28 -13.71
C SER A 177 16.87 9.38 -13.22
N ARG A 178 17.09 8.73 -12.10
CA ARG A 178 16.09 7.91 -11.40
C ARG A 178 16.05 8.33 -9.93
N SER A 179 14.86 8.54 -9.41
CA SER A 179 14.71 8.73 -7.98
C SER A 179 15.00 7.42 -7.24
N GLU A 180 15.88 7.48 -6.27
CA GLU A 180 16.06 6.45 -5.27
C GLU A 180 15.15 6.77 -4.09
N VAL A 181 14.17 5.90 -3.90
CA VAL A 181 13.14 6.06 -2.88
C VAL A 181 13.61 5.39 -1.61
N ASP A 182 13.44 6.06 -0.49
CA ASP A 182 13.66 5.43 0.81
C ASP A 182 12.36 5.41 1.63
N ARG A 183 12.30 4.57 2.66
CA ARG A 183 11.09 4.35 3.42
C ARG A 183 11.36 4.02 4.88
N VAL A 184 10.45 4.44 5.74
CA VAL A 184 10.32 3.96 7.11
C VAL A 184 9.24 2.90 7.16
N SER A 185 9.58 1.68 7.56
CA SER A 185 8.62 0.58 7.69
C SER A 185 8.09 0.50 9.11
N MET A 186 6.78 0.70 9.27
CA MET A 186 6.07 0.64 10.54
C MET A 186 5.07 -0.51 10.56
N TRP A 187 4.60 -0.92 11.74
CA TRP A 187 3.65 -2.04 11.86
C TRP A 187 2.32 -1.84 11.11
N HIS A 188 1.89 -0.59 10.92
CA HIS A 188 0.63 -0.23 10.26
C HIS A 188 0.78 0.11 8.78
N GLY A 189 2.01 0.37 8.31
CA GLY A 189 2.27 0.75 6.92
C GLY A 189 3.71 1.19 6.69
N ASP A 190 3.97 1.72 5.51
CA ASP A 190 5.24 2.30 5.14
C ASP A 190 5.08 3.80 4.90
N LEU A 191 6.01 4.60 5.43
CA LEU A 191 6.16 6.00 5.08
C LEU A 191 7.25 6.12 4.01
N VAL A 192 6.86 6.51 2.81
CA VAL A 192 7.75 6.56 1.64
C VAL A 192 8.18 7.99 1.37
N LEU A 193 9.49 8.22 1.29
CA LEU A 193 10.08 9.51 1.01
C LEU A 193 10.76 9.49 -0.36
N ILE A 194 10.49 10.50 -1.16
CA ILE A 194 11.04 10.67 -2.51
C ILE A 194 11.61 12.09 -2.61
N MET A 195 12.91 12.21 -2.89
CA MET A 195 13.52 13.51 -3.11
C MET A 195 13.09 14.10 -4.47
N ASP A 196 12.76 15.40 -4.51
CA ASP A 196 12.50 16.11 -5.76
C ASP A 196 13.80 16.30 -6.54
N GLY A 197 13.97 15.47 -7.56
CA GLY A 197 15.18 15.47 -8.40
C GLY A 197 15.44 16.80 -9.13
N THR A 198 14.46 17.69 -9.24
CA THR A 198 14.67 19.02 -9.86
C THR A 198 15.59 19.92 -9.03
N GLN A 199 15.73 19.62 -7.73
CA GLN A 199 16.60 20.37 -6.81
C GLN A 199 18.03 19.83 -6.71
N ALA A 200 18.33 18.71 -7.39
CA ALA A 200 19.65 18.08 -7.28
C ALA A 200 20.81 19.06 -7.53
N ARG A 201 20.65 19.97 -8.50
CA ARG A 201 21.67 20.99 -8.80
C ARG A 201 21.86 21.98 -7.66
N SER A 202 20.79 22.54 -7.11
CA SER A 202 20.86 23.52 -6.01
C SER A 202 21.45 22.91 -4.74
N LEU A 203 21.14 21.64 -4.46
CA LEU A 203 21.72 20.91 -3.33
C LEU A 203 23.24 20.69 -3.51
N MET A 204 23.70 20.36 -4.73
CA MET A 204 25.13 20.28 -5.03
C MET A 204 25.86 21.66 -4.93
N GLU A 205 25.14 22.73 -5.18
CA GLU A 205 25.63 24.10 -5.03
C GLU A 205 25.59 24.61 -3.58
N GLY A 206 25.15 23.79 -2.63
CA GLY A 206 25.14 24.06 -1.18
C GLY A 206 23.84 24.66 -0.66
N SER A 207 22.71 24.37 -1.28
CA SER A 207 21.40 24.77 -0.76
C SER A 207 21.08 24.08 0.56
N ASP A 208 20.60 24.82 1.55
CA ASP A 208 20.09 24.33 2.81
C ASP A 208 18.60 23.90 2.74
N LEU A 209 18.00 23.90 1.53
CA LEU A 209 16.62 23.55 1.30
C LEU A 209 16.52 22.25 0.49
N VAL A 210 15.72 21.30 0.98
CA VAL A 210 15.34 20.10 0.23
C VAL A 210 13.84 19.97 0.18
N ARG A 211 13.31 19.63 -0.97
CA ARG A 211 11.88 19.28 -1.15
C ARG A 211 11.75 17.78 -1.33
N ILE A 212 10.87 17.21 -0.54
CA ILE A 212 10.52 15.79 -0.60
C ILE A 212 9.03 15.61 -0.85
N MET A 213 8.69 14.49 -1.46
CA MET A 213 7.32 13.99 -1.51
C MET A 213 7.22 12.87 -0.49
N VAL A 214 6.22 12.95 0.38
CA VAL A 214 5.97 11.98 1.44
C VAL A 214 4.64 11.28 1.16
N TYR A 215 4.63 9.95 1.23
CA TYR A 215 3.43 9.13 1.12
C TYR A 215 3.33 8.20 2.29
N ASP A 216 2.29 8.35 3.10
CA ASP A 216 1.90 7.34 4.07
C ASP A 216 1.10 6.24 3.36
N LEU A 217 1.52 4.97 3.47
CA LEU A 217 0.94 3.82 2.80
C LEU A 217 0.36 2.83 3.82
N PRO A 218 -0.75 3.18 4.51
CA PRO A 218 -1.34 2.29 5.50
C PRO A 218 -1.80 0.99 4.84
N GLY A 219 -1.59 -0.12 5.54
CA GLY A 219 -2.03 -1.43 5.07
C GLY A 219 -1.20 -2.04 3.93
N ILE A 220 -0.07 -1.46 3.53
CA ILE A 220 0.80 -2.04 2.49
C ILE A 220 1.28 -3.45 2.85
N HIS A 221 1.46 -3.76 4.13
CA HIS A 221 1.82 -5.08 4.61
C HIS A 221 0.75 -6.13 4.32
N LEU A 222 -0.54 -5.75 4.25
CA LEU A 222 -1.63 -6.62 3.84
C LEU A 222 -1.53 -6.97 2.34
N VAL A 223 -1.03 -6.04 1.52
CA VAL A 223 -0.77 -6.31 0.09
C VAL A 223 0.29 -7.38 -0.05
N TRP A 224 1.44 -7.19 0.60
CA TRP A 224 2.55 -8.14 0.54
C TRP A 224 2.21 -9.47 1.20
N GLY A 225 1.58 -9.46 2.37
CA GLY A 225 1.14 -10.66 3.08
C GLY A 225 0.08 -11.43 2.29
N GLY A 226 -0.88 -10.74 1.70
CA GLY A 226 -1.89 -11.33 0.82
C GLY A 226 -1.27 -11.99 -0.40
N TRP A 227 -0.34 -11.30 -1.06
CA TRP A 227 0.37 -11.82 -2.23
C TRP A 227 1.22 -13.04 -1.88
N ALA A 228 1.99 -12.99 -0.80
CA ALA A 228 2.79 -14.11 -0.31
C ALA A 228 1.92 -15.33 0.03
N LEU A 229 0.80 -15.12 0.71
CA LEU A 229 -0.14 -16.18 1.05
C LEU A 229 -0.73 -16.86 -0.19
N MET A 230 -1.09 -16.09 -1.22
CA MET A 230 -1.57 -16.62 -2.50
C MET A 230 -0.49 -17.45 -3.20
N LEU A 231 0.74 -16.93 -3.27
CA LEU A 231 1.86 -17.60 -3.93
C LEU A 231 2.21 -18.92 -3.24
N LEU A 232 2.41 -18.88 -1.91
CA LEU A 232 2.79 -20.07 -1.12
C LEU A 232 1.69 -21.13 -1.18
N SER A 233 0.43 -20.73 -1.11
CA SER A 233 -0.70 -21.67 -1.21
C SER A 233 -0.79 -22.30 -2.60
N SER A 234 -0.52 -21.54 -3.65
CA SER A 234 -0.50 -22.05 -5.03
C SER A 234 0.63 -23.04 -5.24
N LEU A 235 1.83 -22.75 -4.72
CA LEU A 235 2.96 -23.66 -4.74
C LEU A 235 2.66 -24.96 -3.97
N ALA A 236 2.01 -24.86 -2.79
CA ALA A 236 1.64 -26.02 -2.00
C ALA A 236 0.62 -26.94 -2.70
N ILE A 237 -0.27 -26.39 -3.53
CA ILE A 237 -1.18 -27.19 -4.37
C ILE A 237 -0.40 -27.97 -5.42
N TRP A 238 0.66 -27.38 -5.97
CA TRP A 238 1.45 -27.96 -7.06
C TRP A 238 2.49 -28.98 -6.60
N MET A 239 2.88 -28.97 -5.31
CA MET A 239 3.84 -29.96 -4.78
C MET A 239 3.30 -31.39 -4.86
N PRO A 240 4.09 -32.36 -5.37
CA PRO A 240 3.69 -33.74 -5.40
C PRO A 240 3.43 -34.26 -3.98
N ARG A 241 2.30 -34.93 -3.79
CA ARG A 241 1.96 -35.58 -2.53
C ARG A 241 2.64 -36.92 -2.49
N SER A 242 3.42 -37.18 -1.43
CA SER A 242 3.86 -38.55 -1.13
C SER A 242 2.60 -39.35 -0.73
N ASP A 243 2.28 -40.40 -1.48
CA ASP A 243 1.24 -41.35 -1.07
C ASP A 243 1.64 -41.94 0.28
N PRO A 244 0.73 -41.99 1.26
CA PRO A 244 1.01 -42.56 2.58
C PRO A 244 1.19 -44.10 2.58
N THR A 245 1.37 -44.73 1.41
CA THR A 245 1.47 -46.18 1.23
C THR A 245 2.88 -46.66 0.78
N ASP A 246 3.91 -45.82 0.80
CA ASP A 246 5.29 -46.24 0.62
C ASP A 246 6.05 -46.34 1.94
#